data_d4ae5221f76f04cea1e313020a40941a
#
_entry.id   d4ae5221f76f04cea1e313020a40941a
#
_cell.length_a   1.000
_cell.length_b   1.000
_cell.length_c   1.000
_cell.angle_alpha   90.00
_cell.angle_beta   90.00
_cell.angle_gamma   90.00
#
_symmetry.space_group_name_H-M   'P 1'
#
loop_
_entity.id
_entity.type
_entity.pdbx_description
1 polymer ?
#
loop_
_entity_poly.entity_id
_entity_poly.type
_entity_poly.pdbx_seq_one_letter_code
_entity_poly.pdbx_strand_id
1 'polypeptide(L)'
;MKKKLVSVLLVSAMAATMLAGCGGNGGSSDSNDGTQAGDKTAATGSVYLLNFKPETDEAWQNLAQTYTDQTGVDVTVLTAADGQYNTTLQAEMAKAEAPTIFTVGNSAAAKTWEDYTMDLSDTAIYDHLTDKSLALKNGDKIVSVANCYECYGIIYNKTILEGYCGMDGAVVKSVDEINNFDTLKAVADDINSRVDEINDALGTNLTEAFASAGLDDGSSWRFSGHLANMPLYYEFKDDGADLTAGEEKITGKYLDNFKAVWDMYTSDSAADPKTLNSGALNAEAELGMGEAVFYQNGDWEFAPLTNPDNGYTVTAEDLSMMPIYFGVDDENQGLCVGTENYWAINQKADQEDIDASLDFLEWCITSDEGRDAITNAMGLTAPFDTFTGDYETKNAFAQASNALMSAGKTSVAWSFNATPNVDTWRADVVSALTAYTAGEGSWDDVVTAFVDGWADQWALANEQ
;
A
#
# COMPACT_ATOMS: atom_id res chain seq x y z
N MET A 1 51.47 -7.85 -4.69
CA MET A 1 51.84 -6.95 -3.59
C MET A 1 50.61 -6.81 -2.64
N LYS A 2 50.76 -7.31 -1.45
CA LYS A 2 49.70 -7.39 -0.42
C LYS A 2 49.47 -6.02 0.22
N LYS A 3 48.24 -5.52 0.32
CA LYS A 3 47.90 -4.47 1.29
C LYS A 3 46.76 -4.99 2.21
N LYS A 4 47.12 -5.04 3.49
CA LYS A 4 46.30 -5.49 4.59
C LYS A 4 45.31 -4.38 4.97
N LEU A 5 44.04 -4.72 5.15
CA LEU A 5 43.05 -3.92 5.88
C LEU A 5 43.27 -4.12 7.38
N VAL A 6 43.32 -3.02 8.10
CA VAL A 6 43.32 -2.98 9.57
C VAL A 6 41.94 -2.48 9.99
N SER A 7 41.19 -3.35 10.66
CA SER A 7 39.93 -2.98 11.34
C SER A 7 40.29 -2.48 12.74
N VAL A 8 39.84 -1.27 13.06
CA VAL A 8 39.93 -0.71 14.42
C VAL A 8 38.58 -0.83 15.08
N LEU A 9 38.48 -1.69 16.07
CA LEU A 9 37.40 -1.77 17.05
C LEU A 9 37.59 -0.67 18.09
N LEU A 10 36.64 0.25 18.22
CA LEU A 10 36.55 1.14 19.38
C LEU A 10 35.45 0.62 20.31
N VAL A 11 35.88 0.07 21.43
CA VAL A 11 35.04 -0.22 22.60
C VAL A 11 35.14 0.98 23.54
N SER A 12 34.02 1.66 23.78
CA SER A 12 33.91 2.69 24.81
C SER A 12 33.05 2.18 25.95
N ALA A 13 33.67 1.80 27.03
CA ALA A 13 33.04 1.57 28.32
C ALA A 13 32.80 2.91 29.00
N MET A 14 31.58 3.21 29.45
CA MET A 14 31.34 4.28 30.43
C MET A 14 30.88 3.67 31.75
N ALA A 15 31.65 3.93 32.75
CA ALA A 15 31.47 3.51 34.14
C ALA A 15 30.47 4.41 34.86
N ALA A 16 29.68 3.79 35.71
CA ALA A 16 28.79 4.42 36.67
C ALA A 16 29.57 5.18 37.75
N THR A 17 29.05 6.35 38.12
CA THR A 17 29.38 6.96 39.42
C THR A 17 28.10 7.32 40.16
N MET A 18 27.82 6.51 41.18
CA MET A 18 26.96 6.90 42.31
C MET A 18 27.73 7.83 43.24
N LEU A 19 27.08 8.88 43.69
CA LEU A 19 27.47 9.53 44.94
C LEU A 19 26.22 10.05 45.66
N ALA A 20 25.97 9.41 46.78
CA ALA A 20 25.04 9.83 47.80
C ALA A 20 25.62 11.02 48.58
N GLY A 21 24.79 11.96 48.97
CA GLY A 21 25.13 13.05 49.87
C GLY A 21 23.92 13.55 50.63
N CYS A 22 23.86 13.19 51.88
CA CYS A 22 22.85 13.53 52.89
C CYS A 22 23.16 14.85 53.61
N GLY A 23 22.10 15.56 54.03
CA GLY A 23 22.15 16.46 55.24
C GLY A 23 21.91 17.94 54.95
N GLY A 24 20.83 18.55 55.39
CA GLY A 24 20.39 18.96 56.65
C GLY A 24 19.95 20.40 56.73
N ASN A 25 18.70 20.61 56.97
CA ASN A 25 18.05 21.55 57.90
C ASN A 25 18.10 23.09 57.75
N GLY A 26 16.91 23.69 57.66
CA GLY A 26 16.60 24.92 58.45
C GLY A 26 16.03 26.12 57.70
N GLY A 27 14.70 26.38 57.88
CA GLY A 27 14.20 27.73 58.17
C GLY A 27 13.36 28.47 57.15
N SER A 28 12.06 28.38 57.32
CA SER A 28 10.96 29.39 57.18
C SER A 28 11.11 30.63 56.28
N SER A 29 10.18 30.89 55.39
CA SER A 29 8.91 31.62 55.53
C SER A 29 8.39 32.09 54.17
N ASP A 30 7.09 31.84 53.97
CA ASP A 30 6.05 32.59 53.23
C ASP A 30 6.38 33.37 51.97
N SER A 31 5.78 32.96 50.88
CA SER A 31 4.65 33.68 50.25
C SER A 31 4.02 32.89 49.12
N ASN A 32 2.72 32.83 49.22
CA ASN A 32 1.71 32.29 48.33
C ASN A 32 1.75 32.93 46.94
N ASP A 33 1.89 32.13 45.91
CA ASP A 33 1.15 32.39 44.66
C ASP A 33 0.81 31.06 44.00
N GLY A 34 -0.52 30.79 43.96
CA GLY A 34 -1.06 29.57 43.47
C GLY A 34 -1.13 29.54 41.94
N THR A 35 -0.31 28.73 41.36
CA THR A 35 -0.61 28.13 40.06
C THR A 35 -0.66 26.63 40.30
N GLN A 36 -1.88 26.06 40.31
CA GLN A 36 -2.08 24.61 40.25
C GLN A 36 -1.41 24.10 38.96
N ALA A 37 -0.19 23.62 39.08
CA ALA A 37 0.29 22.62 38.15
C ALA A 37 -0.57 21.39 38.38
N GLY A 38 -1.44 21.08 37.43
CA GLY A 38 -2.14 19.81 37.42
C GLY A 38 -1.12 18.71 37.55
N ASP A 39 -1.36 17.86 38.52
CA ASP A 39 -0.61 16.62 38.71
C ASP A 39 -0.75 15.82 37.40
N LYS A 40 0.24 15.92 36.51
CA LYS A 40 0.35 14.98 35.41
C LYS A 40 0.68 13.66 36.10
N THR A 41 -0.31 12.80 36.26
CA THR A 41 -0.06 11.38 36.49
C THR A 41 0.98 10.97 35.48
N ALA A 42 2.11 10.41 35.94
CA ALA A 42 3.13 9.90 35.04
C ALA A 42 2.42 8.94 34.08
N ALA A 43 2.59 9.19 32.77
CA ALA A 43 2.09 8.29 31.76
C ALA A 43 2.66 6.89 32.02
N THR A 44 1.81 5.89 32.04
CA THR A 44 2.21 4.50 32.25
C THR A 44 2.08 3.75 30.93
N GLY A 45 2.99 2.79 30.72
CA GLY A 45 3.05 2.01 29.50
C GLY A 45 3.91 2.63 28.39
N SER A 46 4.09 1.85 27.33
CA SER A 46 4.81 2.19 26.11
C SER A 46 4.09 1.65 24.89
N VAL A 47 4.39 2.22 23.73
CA VAL A 47 3.82 1.80 22.44
C VAL A 47 4.94 1.24 21.57
N TYR A 48 4.71 0.08 20.98
CA TYR A 48 5.57 -0.47 19.95
C TYR A 48 4.75 -0.77 18.70
N LEU A 49 4.84 0.13 17.69
CA LEU A 49 4.19 -0.02 16.39
C LEU A 49 5.13 -0.73 15.41
N LEU A 50 4.68 -1.88 14.87
CA LEU A 50 5.30 -2.47 13.69
C LEU A 50 4.58 -1.96 12.44
N ASN A 51 5.22 -1.02 11.72
CA ASN A 51 4.67 -0.40 10.53
C ASN A 51 4.86 -1.29 9.30
N PHE A 52 3.80 -1.44 8.52
CA PHE A 52 3.76 -2.22 7.28
C PHE A 52 4.32 -1.45 6.06
N LYS A 53 4.15 -0.11 6.02
CA LYS A 53 4.39 0.74 4.86
C LYS A 53 5.73 1.46 4.93
N PRO A 54 6.77 1.03 4.15
CA PRO A 54 8.09 1.67 4.18
C PRO A 54 8.07 3.16 3.82
N GLU A 55 7.21 3.55 2.90
CA GLU A 55 7.07 4.94 2.43
C GLU A 55 6.56 5.90 3.50
N THR A 56 5.95 5.39 4.58
CA THR A 56 5.43 6.19 5.69
C THR A 56 6.37 6.27 6.90
N ASP A 57 7.56 5.65 6.84
CA ASP A 57 8.46 5.52 7.98
C ASP A 57 8.79 6.86 8.64
N GLU A 58 9.29 7.84 7.88
CA GLU A 58 9.67 9.15 8.41
C GLU A 58 8.49 9.86 9.08
N ALA A 59 7.31 9.79 8.49
CA ALA A 59 6.11 10.41 9.03
C ALA A 59 5.68 9.74 10.35
N TRP A 60 5.75 8.41 10.45
CA TRP A 60 5.48 7.68 11.69
C TRP A 60 6.50 7.99 12.79
N GLN A 61 7.80 8.09 12.47
CA GLN A 61 8.84 8.46 13.44
C GLN A 61 8.57 9.86 14.02
N ASN A 62 8.24 10.82 13.15
CA ASN A 62 7.92 12.20 13.57
C ASN A 62 6.64 12.26 14.41
N LEU A 63 5.61 11.50 14.04
CA LEU A 63 4.34 11.45 14.79
C LEU A 63 4.54 10.81 16.16
N ALA A 64 5.30 9.71 16.25
CA ALA A 64 5.68 9.05 17.50
C ALA A 64 6.41 10.02 18.45
N GLN A 65 7.39 10.76 17.94
CA GLN A 65 8.10 11.76 18.74
C GLN A 65 7.16 12.87 19.23
N THR A 66 6.24 13.34 18.38
CA THR A 66 5.25 14.37 18.76
C THR A 66 4.34 13.89 19.89
N TYR A 67 3.86 12.65 19.82
CA TYR A 67 3.05 12.06 20.89
C TYR A 67 3.82 11.91 22.19
N THR A 68 5.07 11.40 22.11
CA THR A 68 5.96 11.26 23.26
C THR A 68 6.22 12.61 23.95
N ASP A 69 6.50 13.66 23.18
CA ASP A 69 6.72 15.01 23.70
C ASP A 69 5.49 15.60 24.40
N GLN A 70 4.27 15.28 23.91
CA GLN A 70 3.01 15.77 24.48
C GLN A 70 2.56 15.00 25.71
N THR A 71 2.75 13.68 25.71
CA THR A 71 2.16 12.78 26.73
C THR A 71 3.18 12.23 27.71
N GLY A 72 4.43 12.09 27.31
CA GLY A 72 5.48 11.40 28.06
C GLY A 72 5.44 9.87 27.89
N VAL A 73 4.55 9.31 27.05
CA VAL A 73 4.54 7.88 26.68
C VAL A 73 5.60 7.65 25.60
N ASP A 74 6.49 6.69 25.81
CA ASP A 74 7.46 6.30 24.79
C ASP A 74 6.77 5.53 23.65
N VAL A 75 6.99 5.99 22.41
CA VAL A 75 6.50 5.32 21.19
C VAL A 75 7.67 4.89 20.33
N THR A 76 7.82 3.59 20.15
CA THR A 76 8.79 3.00 19.23
C THR A 76 8.08 2.60 17.92
N VAL A 77 8.65 3.00 16.79
CA VAL A 77 8.19 2.55 15.46
C VAL A 77 9.30 1.74 14.81
N LEU A 78 8.98 0.51 14.41
CA LEU A 78 9.83 -0.30 13.54
C LEU A 78 9.08 -0.48 12.21
N THR A 79 9.72 -0.07 11.11
CA THR A 79 9.17 -0.28 9.77
C THR A 79 9.81 -1.50 9.12
N ALA A 80 9.00 -2.42 8.64
CA ALA A 80 9.47 -3.57 7.88
C ALA A 80 9.95 -3.13 6.49
N ALA A 81 10.98 -3.79 5.95
CA ALA A 81 11.38 -3.59 4.57
C ALA A 81 10.29 -4.09 3.61
N ASP A 82 10.26 -3.52 2.41
CA ASP A 82 9.29 -3.89 1.37
C ASP A 82 9.30 -5.41 1.13
N GLY A 83 8.10 -6.01 1.07
CA GLY A 83 7.91 -7.45 0.90
C GLY A 83 8.35 -8.33 2.09
N GLN A 84 8.82 -7.75 3.21
CA GLN A 84 9.36 -8.50 4.35
C GLN A 84 8.50 -8.45 5.62
N TYR A 85 7.30 -7.87 5.53
CA TYR A 85 6.50 -7.62 6.74
C TYR A 85 6.19 -8.89 7.54
N ASN A 86 5.69 -9.94 6.89
CA ASN A 86 5.33 -11.19 7.58
C ASN A 86 6.53 -11.85 8.28
N THR A 87 7.69 -11.86 7.63
CA THR A 87 8.93 -12.39 8.22
C THR A 87 9.36 -11.55 9.42
N THR A 88 9.28 -10.21 9.31
CA THR A 88 9.60 -9.29 10.38
C THR A 88 8.61 -9.45 11.54
N LEU A 89 7.31 -9.52 11.28
CA LEU A 89 6.28 -9.72 12.30
C LEU A 89 6.50 -11.00 13.10
N GLN A 90 6.78 -12.12 12.42
CA GLN A 90 7.10 -13.38 13.11
C GLN A 90 8.33 -13.27 14.01
N ALA A 91 9.37 -12.58 13.54
CA ALA A 91 10.60 -12.40 14.31
C ALA A 91 10.39 -11.47 15.51
N GLU A 92 9.63 -10.38 15.35
CA GLU A 92 9.35 -9.43 16.42
C GLU A 92 8.39 -10.01 17.47
N MET A 93 7.35 -10.74 17.07
CA MET A 93 6.42 -11.39 18.00
C MET A 93 7.04 -12.50 18.84
N ALA A 94 8.21 -13.02 18.45
CA ALA A 94 8.98 -14.00 19.22
C ALA A 94 9.86 -13.38 20.31
N LYS A 95 9.98 -12.04 20.37
CA LYS A 95 10.78 -11.34 21.36
C LYS A 95 10.04 -11.17 22.69
N ALA A 96 10.81 -10.87 23.76
CA ALA A 96 10.23 -10.54 25.07
C ALA A 96 9.44 -9.22 25.03
N GLU A 97 9.93 -8.26 24.24
CA GLU A 97 9.26 -6.98 23.96
C GLU A 97 8.75 -7.05 22.52
N ALA A 98 7.55 -7.58 22.36
CA ALA A 98 6.90 -7.71 21.08
C ALA A 98 6.08 -6.44 20.72
N PRO A 99 5.79 -6.19 19.43
CA PRO A 99 4.91 -5.10 19.03
C PRO A 99 3.57 -5.14 19.78
N THR A 100 3.15 -3.99 20.27
CA THR A 100 1.83 -3.78 20.89
C THR A 100 0.77 -3.47 19.83
N ILE A 101 1.20 -2.82 18.73
CA ILE A 101 0.39 -2.55 17.55
C ILE A 101 1.06 -3.22 16.35
N PHE A 102 0.31 -3.99 15.59
CA PHE A 102 0.79 -4.64 14.38
C PHE A 102 -0.29 -4.67 13.30
N THR A 103 0.09 -4.95 12.06
CA THR A 103 -0.83 -4.98 10.92
C THR A 103 -1.12 -6.43 10.53
N VAL A 104 -2.38 -6.73 10.23
CA VAL A 104 -2.79 -7.95 9.53
C VAL A 104 -3.38 -7.57 8.18
N GLY A 105 -3.07 -8.35 7.13
CA GLY A 105 -3.44 -7.97 5.76
C GLY A 105 -4.83 -8.45 5.35
N ASN A 106 -5.33 -9.53 5.95
CA ASN A 106 -6.60 -10.14 5.58
C ASN A 106 -7.11 -11.08 6.68
N SER A 107 -8.26 -11.72 6.44
CA SER A 107 -8.89 -12.67 7.37
C SER A 107 -8.02 -13.90 7.67
N ALA A 108 -7.25 -14.39 6.70
CA ALA A 108 -6.34 -15.53 6.90
C ALA A 108 -5.17 -15.16 7.82
N ALA A 109 -4.59 -13.97 7.62
CA ALA A 109 -3.57 -13.43 8.53
C ALA A 109 -4.14 -13.18 9.92
N ALA A 110 -5.34 -12.61 10.04
CA ALA A 110 -6.01 -12.42 11.32
C ALA A 110 -6.26 -13.77 12.05
N LYS A 111 -6.59 -14.83 11.31
CA LYS A 111 -6.71 -16.20 11.85
C LYS A 111 -5.37 -16.75 12.32
N THR A 112 -4.30 -16.54 11.57
CA THR A 112 -2.94 -16.96 11.96
C THR A 112 -2.51 -16.31 13.29
N TRP A 113 -2.89 -15.07 13.50
CA TRP A 113 -2.54 -14.28 14.69
C TRP A 113 -3.64 -14.22 15.75
N GLU A 114 -4.69 -15.09 15.69
CA GLU A 114 -5.87 -15.02 16.55
C GLU A 114 -5.55 -15.06 18.06
N ASP A 115 -4.49 -15.75 18.45
CA ASP A 115 -4.01 -15.80 19.83
C ASP A 115 -3.41 -14.47 20.35
N TYR A 116 -3.08 -13.57 19.42
CA TYR A 116 -2.45 -12.27 19.72
C TYR A 116 -3.41 -11.09 19.54
N THR A 117 -4.47 -11.23 18.75
CA THR A 117 -5.39 -10.13 18.47
C THR A 117 -6.39 -9.91 19.60
N MET A 118 -6.49 -8.66 20.07
CA MET A 118 -7.47 -8.20 21.04
C MET A 118 -8.85 -8.00 20.38
N ASP A 119 -9.93 -8.11 21.14
CA ASP A 119 -11.25 -7.68 20.70
C ASP A 119 -11.36 -6.14 20.77
N LEU A 120 -11.57 -5.52 19.62
CA LEU A 120 -11.65 -4.07 19.45
C LEU A 120 -13.08 -3.53 19.39
N SER A 121 -14.11 -4.36 19.65
CA SER A 121 -15.53 -4.01 19.50
C SER A 121 -15.96 -2.78 20.30
N ASP A 122 -15.32 -2.55 21.45
CA ASP A 122 -15.63 -1.46 22.38
C ASP A 122 -14.52 -0.37 22.38
N THR A 123 -13.77 -0.21 21.29
CA THR A 123 -12.66 0.75 21.19
C THR A 123 -13.03 1.97 20.34
N ALA A 124 -12.42 3.12 20.64
CA ALA A 124 -12.64 4.36 19.89
C ALA A 124 -12.28 4.21 18.40
N ILE A 125 -11.21 3.48 18.05
CA ILE A 125 -10.82 3.27 16.65
C ILE A 125 -11.88 2.49 15.86
N TYR A 126 -12.60 1.55 16.49
CA TYR A 126 -13.72 0.88 15.85
C TYR A 126 -14.95 1.78 15.79
N ASP A 127 -15.23 2.56 16.84
CA ASP A 127 -16.39 3.48 16.87
C ASP A 127 -16.30 4.53 15.77
N HIS A 128 -15.11 5.09 15.51
CA HIS A 128 -14.87 6.09 14.48
C HIS A 128 -14.83 5.54 13.05
N LEU A 129 -14.76 4.20 12.86
CA LEU A 129 -14.74 3.60 11.53
C LEU A 129 -16.05 3.88 10.77
N THR A 130 -15.95 4.52 9.60
CA THR A 130 -17.14 4.94 8.81
C THR A 130 -17.88 3.76 8.21
N ASP A 131 -17.16 2.76 7.75
CA ASP A 131 -17.71 1.51 7.22
C ASP A 131 -17.20 0.33 8.07
N LYS A 132 -18.10 -0.29 8.83
CA LYS A 132 -17.78 -1.41 9.71
C LYS A 132 -17.37 -2.69 8.96
N SER A 133 -17.55 -2.75 7.64
CA SER A 133 -17.01 -3.83 6.79
C SER A 133 -15.48 -3.74 6.64
N LEU A 134 -14.89 -2.56 6.92
CA LEU A 134 -13.44 -2.35 6.97
C LEU A 134 -12.82 -2.78 8.31
N ALA A 135 -13.41 -3.77 8.98
CA ALA A 135 -12.88 -4.44 10.15
C ALA A 135 -12.90 -5.96 9.94
N LEU A 136 -11.83 -6.64 10.36
CA LEU A 136 -11.78 -8.10 10.29
C LEU A 136 -12.37 -8.71 11.56
N LYS A 137 -13.04 -9.85 11.38
CA LYS A 137 -13.74 -10.56 12.44
C LYS A 137 -13.17 -11.96 12.68
N ASN A 138 -13.19 -12.36 13.95
CA ASN A 138 -13.04 -13.76 14.33
C ASN A 138 -14.23 -14.15 15.22
N GLY A 139 -15.21 -14.84 14.65
CA GLY A 139 -16.52 -15.03 15.27
C GLY A 139 -17.24 -13.68 15.47
N ASP A 140 -17.64 -13.41 16.72
CA ASP A 140 -18.32 -12.14 17.07
C ASP A 140 -17.33 -11.01 17.43
N LYS A 141 -16.02 -11.29 17.52
CA LYS A 141 -15.00 -10.31 17.88
C LYS A 141 -14.53 -9.51 16.68
N ILE A 142 -14.28 -8.23 16.88
CA ILE A 142 -13.53 -7.37 15.96
C ILE A 142 -12.04 -7.51 16.30
N VAL A 143 -11.26 -8.13 15.43
CA VAL A 143 -9.85 -8.45 15.72
C VAL A 143 -8.85 -7.48 15.11
N SER A 144 -9.31 -6.65 14.17
CA SER A 144 -8.51 -5.57 13.59
C SER A 144 -9.40 -4.55 12.87
N VAL A 145 -8.87 -3.33 12.68
CA VAL A 145 -9.56 -2.20 12.06
C VAL A 145 -8.67 -1.62 10.96
N ALA A 146 -9.22 -1.39 9.77
CA ALA A 146 -8.47 -0.76 8.69
C ALA A 146 -7.95 0.61 9.13
N ASN A 147 -6.66 0.88 8.92
CA ASN A 147 -6.08 2.19 9.19
C ASN A 147 -6.14 3.12 7.96
N CYS A 148 -6.14 2.54 6.77
CA CYS A 148 -6.36 3.22 5.51
C CYS A 148 -7.10 2.29 4.55
N TYR A 149 -7.71 2.86 3.53
CA TYR A 149 -8.08 2.12 2.33
C TYR A 149 -7.35 2.72 1.14
N GLU A 150 -7.14 1.92 0.14
CA GLU A 150 -6.31 2.25 -0.99
C GLU A 150 -7.04 1.94 -2.29
N CYS A 151 -6.62 2.59 -3.35
CA CYS A 151 -7.09 2.28 -4.69
C CYS A 151 -5.92 2.10 -5.65
N TYR A 152 -6.11 1.27 -6.65
CA TYR A 152 -5.18 1.14 -7.75
C TYR A 152 -5.91 1.04 -9.09
N GLY A 153 -5.17 1.39 -10.12
CA GLY A 153 -5.63 1.44 -11.48
C GLY A 153 -4.48 1.71 -12.43
N ILE A 154 -4.73 2.48 -13.46
CA ILE A 154 -3.72 3.00 -14.37
C ILE A 154 -3.53 4.47 -14.06
N ILE A 155 -2.39 4.81 -13.45
CA ILE A 155 -1.93 6.19 -13.29
C ILE A 155 -1.60 6.72 -14.68
N TYR A 156 -1.97 7.96 -14.99
CA TYR A 156 -1.62 8.56 -16.26
C TYR A 156 -1.16 10.02 -16.12
N ASN A 157 -0.25 10.41 -17.01
CA ASN A 157 0.14 11.80 -17.16
C ASN A 157 -0.95 12.54 -17.93
N LYS A 158 -1.78 13.26 -17.18
CA LYS A 158 -2.96 13.97 -17.70
C LYS A 158 -2.56 15.05 -18.71
N THR A 159 -1.51 15.83 -18.43
CA THR A 159 -1.05 16.90 -19.28
C THR A 159 -0.61 16.39 -20.65
N ILE A 160 0.15 15.30 -20.69
CA ILE A 160 0.59 14.69 -21.95
C ILE A 160 -0.60 14.08 -22.69
N LEU A 161 -1.46 13.34 -21.98
CA LEU A 161 -2.61 12.66 -22.60
C LEU A 161 -3.65 13.66 -23.15
N GLU A 162 -3.93 14.75 -22.44
CA GLU A 162 -4.79 15.84 -22.94
C GLU A 162 -4.16 16.53 -24.17
N GLY A 163 -2.83 16.75 -24.13
CA GLY A 163 -2.07 17.28 -25.27
C GLY A 163 -2.20 16.37 -26.50
N TYR A 164 -2.02 15.06 -26.32
CA TYR A 164 -2.21 14.06 -27.37
C TYR A 164 -3.64 14.10 -27.93
N CYS A 165 -4.68 14.16 -27.10
CA CYS A 165 -6.08 14.25 -27.54
C CYS A 165 -6.34 15.48 -28.42
N GLY A 166 -5.57 16.56 -28.25
CA GLY A 166 -5.62 17.78 -29.05
C GLY A 166 -4.94 17.67 -30.43
N MET A 167 -4.13 16.63 -30.67
CA MET A 167 -3.38 16.48 -31.91
C MET A 167 -4.25 16.02 -33.08
N ASP A 168 -3.82 16.34 -34.29
CA ASP A 168 -4.43 15.80 -35.49
C ASP A 168 -4.18 14.29 -35.57
N GLY A 169 -5.23 13.55 -35.89
CA GLY A 169 -5.16 12.08 -36.03
C GLY A 169 -5.18 11.31 -34.70
N ALA A 170 -5.26 11.97 -33.54
CA ALA A 170 -5.45 11.27 -32.26
C ALA A 170 -6.70 10.40 -32.27
N VAL A 171 -6.59 9.20 -31.68
CA VAL A 171 -7.67 8.19 -31.62
C VAL A 171 -8.90 8.73 -30.90
N VAL A 172 -8.71 9.50 -29.84
CA VAL A 172 -9.76 10.15 -29.05
C VAL A 172 -9.54 11.65 -28.98
N LYS A 173 -10.59 12.40 -28.65
CA LYS A 173 -10.54 13.88 -28.55
C LYS A 173 -10.58 14.39 -27.10
N SER A 174 -10.86 13.52 -26.17
CA SER A 174 -10.76 13.79 -24.73
C SER A 174 -10.39 12.52 -23.97
N VAL A 175 -9.84 12.66 -22.79
CA VAL A 175 -9.49 11.54 -21.90
C VAL A 175 -10.74 10.73 -21.51
N ASP A 176 -11.89 11.39 -21.34
CA ASP A 176 -13.17 10.75 -20.98
C ASP A 176 -13.68 9.74 -22.05
N GLU A 177 -13.19 9.83 -23.28
CA GLU A 177 -13.50 8.85 -24.34
C GLU A 177 -12.75 7.52 -24.14
N ILE A 178 -11.71 7.50 -23.28
CA ILE A 178 -11.00 6.30 -22.89
C ILE A 178 -11.78 5.64 -21.74
N ASN A 179 -12.76 4.84 -22.07
CA ASN A 179 -13.71 4.27 -21.10
C ASN A 179 -13.91 2.75 -21.24
N ASN A 180 -13.05 2.09 -22.01
CA ASN A 180 -13.02 0.64 -22.19
C ASN A 180 -11.62 0.19 -22.67
N PHE A 181 -11.38 -1.12 -22.59
CA PHE A 181 -10.10 -1.74 -22.98
C PHE A 181 -9.70 -1.45 -24.43
N ASP A 182 -10.63 -1.61 -25.37
CA ASP A 182 -10.33 -1.45 -26.81
C ASP A 182 -9.87 -0.02 -27.11
N THR A 183 -10.53 0.97 -26.52
CA THR A 183 -10.16 2.38 -26.69
C THR A 183 -8.83 2.70 -26.03
N LEU A 184 -8.59 2.20 -24.79
CA LEU A 184 -7.31 2.39 -24.09
C LEU A 184 -6.17 1.79 -24.92
N LYS A 185 -6.33 0.54 -25.39
CA LYS A 185 -5.33 -0.11 -26.22
C LYS A 185 -5.06 0.64 -27.51
N ALA A 186 -6.08 1.08 -28.21
CA ALA A 186 -5.91 1.85 -29.44
C ALA A 186 -5.15 3.18 -29.20
N VAL A 187 -5.41 3.85 -28.06
CA VAL A 187 -4.70 5.06 -27.67
C VAL A 187 -3.23 4.76 -27.33
N ALA A 188 -2.97 3.70 -26.58
CA ALA A 188 -1.61 3.29 -26.23
C ALA A 188 -0.79 2.90 -27.46
N ASP A 189 -1.35 2.05 -28.35
CA ASP A 189 -0.71 1.66 -29.62
C ASP A 189 -0.39 2.90 -30.49
N ASP A 190 -1.31 3.88 -30.57
CA ASP A 190 -1.11 5.11 -31.37
C ASP A 190 -0.02 6.00 -30.76
N ILE A 191 -0.06 6.22 -29.45
CA ILE A 191 0.98 6.98 -28.71
C ILE A 191 2.35 6.33 -28.93
N ASN A 192 2.45 5.01 -28.70
CA ASN A 192 3.71 4.27 -28.82
C ASN A 192 4.28 4.34 -30.25
N SER A 193 3.41 4.29 -31.26
CA SER A 193 3.80 4.40 -32.67
C SER A 193 4.21 5.82 -33.10
N ARG A 194 3.79 6.87 -32.37
CA ARG A 194 3.97 8.30 -32.71
C ARG A 194 4.80 9.07 -31.68
N VAL A 195 5.60 8.39 -30.87
CA VAL A 195 6.42 9.02 -29.80
C VAL A 195 7.19 10.24 -30.31
N ASP A 196 7.92 10.14 -31.43
CA ASP A 196 8.70 11.24 -32.00
C ASP A 196 7.82 12.43 -32.39
N GLU A 197 6.66 12.17 -33.02
CA GLU A 197 5.71 13.22 -33.44
C GLU A 197 5.09 13.92 -32.22
N ILE A 198 4.75 13.17 -31.15
CA ILE A 198 4.20 13.71 -29.93
C ILE A 198 5.25 14.55 -29.21
N ASN A 199 6.47 14.08 -29.12
CA ASN A 199 7.60 14.83 -28.54
C ASN A 199 7.83 16.15 -29.27
N ASP A 200 7.84 16.13 -30.60
CA ASP A 200 8.02 17.33 -31.41
C ASP A 200 6.85 18.34 -31.23
N ALA A 201 5.61 17.85 -31.13
CA ALA A 201 4.43 18.68 -31.03
C ALA A 201 4.21 19.26 -29.63
N LEU A 202 4.47 18.49 -28.57
CA LEU A 202 4.19 18.85 -27.18
C LEU A 202 5.43 19.28 -26.40
N GLY A 203 6.64 19.06 -26.93
CA GLY A 203 7.91 19.34 -26.24
C GLY A 203 8.17 18.37 -25.08
N THR A 204 7.72 17.12 -25.21
CA THR A 204 7.89 16.04 -24.22
C THR A 204 9.13 15.19 -24.48
N ASN A 205 9.39 14.22 -23.60
CA ASN A 205 10.50 13.27 -23.72
C ASN A 205 10.00 11.82 -23.66
N LEU A 206 8.81 11.54 -24.22
CA LEU A 206 8.26 10.20 -24.25
C LEU A 206 9.22 9.22 -24.92
N THR A 207 9.30 8.02 -24.36
CA THR A 207 9.98 6.86 -24.94
C THR A 207 8.99 5.74 -25.24
N GLU A 208 7.82 5.76 -24.58
CA GLU A 208 6.83 4.68 -24.58
C GLU A 208 5.45 5.19 -24.16
N ALA A 209 4.41 4.37 -24.37
CA ALA A 209 3.08 4.65 -23.87
C ALA A 209 2.92 4.14 -22.43
N PHE A 210 3.34 2.89 -22.13
CA PHE A 210 3.27 2.32 -20.80
C PHE A 210 4.66 2.21 -20.17
N ALA A 211 4.78 2.62 -18.90
CA ALA A 211 5.95 2.38 -18.09
C ALA A 211 6.21 0.87 -17.91
N SER A 212 7.46 0.50 -17.76
CA SER A 212 7.95 -0.88 -17.76
C SER A 212 7.24 -1.78 -16.74
N ALA A 213 6.75 -2.92 -17.21
CA ALA A 213 6.16 -3.95 -16.35
C ALA A 213 7.26 -4.81 -15.73
N GLY A 214 7.75 -4.48 -14.53
CA GLY A 214 8.76 -5.25 -13.81
C GLY A 214 8.22 -6.56 -13.22
N LEU A 215 8.94 -7.67 -13.38
CA LEU A 215 8.63 -8.99 -12.80
C LEU A 215 9.69 -9.45 -11.78
N ASP A 216 10.56 -8.57 -11.31
CA ASP A 216 11.46 -8.81 -10.18
C ASP A 216 10.69 -8.84 -8.85
N ASP A 217 11.38 -9.28 -7.77
CA ASP A 217 10.77 -9.47 -6.45
C ASP A 217 10.12 -8.19 -5.87
N GLY A 218 10.63 -7.01 -6.22
CA GLY A 218 10.11 -5.72 -5.76
C GLY A 218 8.96 -5.15 -6.61
N SER A 219 8.71 -5.71 -7.81
CA SER A 219 7.75 -5.15 -8.78
C SER A 219 6.63 -6.09 -9.17
N SER A 220 6.86 -7.41 -9.13
CA SER A 220 5.98 -8.45 -9.67
C SER A 220 4.59 -8.51 -9.03
N TRP A 221 4.45 -8.05 -7.79
CA TRP A 221 3.17 -8.00 -7.08
C TRP A 221 2.11 -7.14 -7.79
N ARG A 222 2.54 -6.13 -8.57
CA ARG A 222 1.63 -5.32 -9.39
C ARG A 222 0.85 -6.15 -10.40
N PHE A 223 1.46 -7.23 -10.89
CA PHE A 223 0.88 -8.06 -11.96
C PHE A 223 0.38 -9.39 -11.43
N SER A 224 1.11 -10.05 -10.53
CA SER A 224 0.72 -11.33 -9.91
C SER A 224 -0.30 -11.16 -8.76
N GLY A 225 -0.52 -9.94 -8.30
CA GLY A 225 -1.54 -9.56 -7.32
C GLY A 225 -2.59 -8.65 -7.95
N HIS A 226 -2.22 -7.42 -8.24
CA HIS A 226 -3.17 -6.38 -8.62
C HIS A 226 -3.77 -6.58 -10.01
N LEU A 227 -3.00 -6.93 -11.05
CA LEU A 227 -3.60 -7.28 -12.35
C LEU A 227 -4.30 -8.64 -12.28
N ALA A 228 -3.72 -9.62 -11.57
CA ALA A 228 -4.34 -10.93 -11.35
C ALA A 228 -5.66 -10.85 -10.54
N ASN A 229 -5.88 -9.78 -9.80
CA ASN A 229 -7.15 -9.48 -9.15
C ASN A 229 -8.33 -9.41 -10.13
N MET A 230 -8.10 -8.90 -11.32
CA MET A 230 -9.17 -8.67 -12.29
C MET A 230 -9.88 -9.96 -12.73
N PRO A 231 -9.17 -11.01 -13.21
CA PRO A 231 -9.82 -12.28 -13.53
C PRO A 231 -10.46 -12.95 -12.31
N LEU A 232 -9.84 -12.87 -11.11
CA LEU A 232 -10.39 -13.43 -9.88
C LEU A 232 -11.71 -12.75 -9.49
N TYR A 233 -11.71 -11.40 -9.45
CA TYR A 233 -12.88 -10.62 -9.11
C TYR A 233 -14.08 -10.91 -10.01
N TYR A 234 -13.88 -10.92 -11.33
CA TYR A 234 -14.99 -11.16 -12.27
C TYR A 234 -15.48 -12.61 -12.21
N GLU A 235 -14.59 -13.59 -12.00
CA GLU A 235 -14.99 -14.99 -11.84
C GLU A 235 -15.79 -15.18 -10.55
N PHE A 236 -15.31 -14.69 -9.39
CA PHE A 236 -16.03 -14.76 -8.13
C PHE A 236 -17.38 -14.03 -8.16
N LYS A 237 -17.44 -12.86 -8.81
CA LYS A 237 -18.69 -12.11 -9.01
C LYS A 237 -19.72 -12.92 -9.81
N ASP A 238 -19.30 -13.58 -10.89
CA ASP A 238 -20.17 -14.38 -11.73
C ASP A 238 -20.67 -15.64 -11.03
N ASP A 239 -19.81 -16.26 -10.22
CA ASP A 239 -20.13 -17.48 -9.48
C ASP A 239 -20.91 -17.19 -8.20
N GLY A 240 -21.03 -15.90 -7.82
CA GLY A 240 -21.71 -15.47 -6.59
C GLY A 240 -20.94 -15.83 -5.33
N ALA A 241 -19.63 -16.01 -5.46
CA ALA A 241 -18.72 -16.26 -4.35
C ALA A 241 -18.51 -15.02 -3.48
N ASP A 242 -17.95 -15.22 -2.28
CA ASP A 242 -17.43 -14.11 -1.47
C ASP A 242 -16.17 -13.54 -2.15
N LEU A 243 -16.22 -12.26 -2.48
CA LEU A 243 -15.16 -11.59 -3.24
C LEU A 243 -13.81 -11.53 -2.51
N THR A 244 -13.79 -11.73 -1.19
CA THR A 244 -12.57 -11.63 -0.37
C THR A 244 -12.16 -12.95 0.29
N ALA A 245 -13.07 -13.93 0.34
CA ALA A 245 -12.79 -15.29 0.84
C ALA A 245 -12.43 -16.27 -0.28
N GLY A 246 -12.86 -15.99 -1.50
CA GLY A 246 -12.58 -16.80 -2.69
C GLY A 246 -13.27 -18.16 -2.69
N GLU A 247 -12.80 -19.03 -3.58
CA GLU A 247 -13.31 -20.38 -3.79
C GLU A 247 -12.18 -21.41 -3.84
N GLU A 248 -12.51 -22.67 -3.55
CA GLU A 248 -11.56 -23.80 -3.62
C GLU A 248 -10.89 -23.93 -4.99
N LYS A 249 -11.65 -23.65 -6.05
CA LYS A 249 -11.22 -23.79 -7.43
C LYS A 249 -11.67 -22.59 -8.26
N ILE A 250 -10.79 -22.17 -9.13
CA ILE A 250 -11.05 -21.20 -10.18
C ILE A 250 -10.95 -21.89 -11.53
N THR A 251 -11.61 -21.36 -12.53
CA THR A 251 -11.62 -21.92 -13.89
C THR A 251 -10.73 -21.16 -14.86
N GLY A 252 -10.29 -19.95 -14.46
CA GLY A 252 -9.52 -19.06 -15.31
C GLY A 252 -10.34 -18.43 -16.44
N LYS A 253 -11.66 -18.29 -16.24
CA LYS A 253 -12.61 -17.79 -17.23
C LYS A 253 -12.19 -16.49 -17.91
N TYR A 254 -11.48 -15.62 -17.20
CA TYR A 254 -11.08 -14.30 -17.69
C TYR A 254 -9.57 -14.16 -17.96
N LEU A 255 -8.83 -15.28 -18.10
CA LEU A 255 -7.39 -15.23 -18.36
C LEU A 255 -7.02 -14.75 -19.76
N ASP A 256 -7.93 -14.85 -20.74
CA ASP A 256 -7.72 -14.22 -22.05
C ASP A 256 -7.75 -12.68 -21.96
N ASN A 257 -8.59 -12.12 -21.08
CA ASN A 257 -8.63 -10.69 -20.80
C ASN A 257 -7.35 -10.25 -20.06
N PHE A 258 -6.92 -11.03 -19.06
CA PHE A 258 -5.64 -10.81 -18.37
C PHE A 258 -4.46 -10.79 -19.37
N LYS A 259 -4.42 -11.76 -20.29
CA LYS A 259 -3.45 -11.81 -21.37
C LYS A 259 -3.46 -10.55 -22.22
N ALA A 260 -4.64 -10.10 -22.64
CA ALA A 260 -4.77 -8.94 -23.51
C ALA A 260 -4.24 -7.65 -22.85
N VAL A 261 -4.51 -7.45 -21.56
CA VAL A 261 -3.98 -6.32 -20.79
C VAL A 261 -2.47 -6.45 -20.61
N TRP A 262 -1.98 -7.64 -20.25
CA TRP A 262 -0.55 -7.89 -20.09
C TRP A 262 0.24 -7.68 -21.39
N ASP A 263 -0.28 -8.19 -22.51
CA ASP A 263 0.32 -8.00 -23.82
C ASP A 263 0.37 -6.51 -24.21
N MET A 264 -0.65 -5.73 -23.89
CA MET A 264 -0.65 -4.27 -24.10
C MET A 264 0.46 -3.60 -23.27
N TYR A 265 0.58 -3.91 -21.97
CA TYR A 265 1.62 -3.32 -21.13
C TYR A 265 3.03 -3.61 -21.62
N THR A 266 3.26 -4.80 -22.17
CA THR A 266 4.60 -5.22 -22.63
C THR A 266 4.88 -4.83 -24.06
N SER A 267 3.86 -4.70 -24.94
CA SER A 267 4.04 -4.27 -26.35
C SER A 267 4.21 -2.74 -26.47
N ASP A 268 3.62 -1.98 -25.55
CA ASP A 268 3.61 -0.52 -25.58
C ASP A 268 4.60 0.10 -24.57
N SER A 269 5.56 -0.70 -24.12
CA SER A 269 6.70 -0.34 -23.29
C SER A 269 8.02 -0.43 -24.06
N ALA A 270 8.97 0.41 -23.71
CA ALA A 270 10.34 0.36 -24.26
C ALA A 270 11.19 -0.75 -23.66
N ALA A 271 10.75 -1.40 -22.58
CA ALA A 271 11.51 -2.46 -21.92
C ALA A 271 11.69 -3.69 -22.80
N ASP A 272 12.92 -4.25 -22.83
CA ASP A 272 13.16 -5.56 -23.44
C ASP A 272 12.41 -6.64 -22.65
N PRO A 273 11.47 -7.40 -23.24
CA PRO A 273 10.73 -8.47 -22.57
C PRO A 273 11.60 -9.48 -21.80
N LYS A 274 12.87 -9.64 -22.18
CA LYS A 274 13.82 -10.54 -21.50
C LYS A 274 14.42 -9.97 -20.23
N THR A 275 14.22 -8.68 -19.96
CA THR A 275 14.76 -7.99 -18.77
C THR A 275 13.73 -7.71 -17.71
N LEU A 276 12.47 -8.12 -17.91
CA LEU A 276 11.37 -7.81 -16.99
C LEU A 276 11.56 -8.34 -15.56
N ASN A 277 12.36 -9.38 -15.38
CA ASN A 277 12.71 -9.93 -14.08
C ASN A 277 13.99 -9.34 -13.47
N SER A 278 14.55 -8.29 -14.07
CA SER A 278 15.71 -7.59 -13.53
C SER A 278 15.29 -6.35 -12.77
N GLY A 279 15.80 -6.12 -11.56
CA GLY A 279 15.54 -4.89 -10.80
C GLY A 279 16.17 -3.61 -11.41
N ALA A 280 16.50 -3.64 -12.71
CA ALA A 280 17.01 -2.48 -13.44
C ALA A 280 15.90 -1.59 -14.03
N LEU A 281 14.66 -2.10 -14.10
CA LEU A 281 13.50 -1.35 -14.57
C LEU A 281 12.99 -0.44 -13.44
N ASN A 282 12.60 0.78 -13.81
CA ASN A 282 12.09 1.75 -12.85
C ASN A 282 10.88 2.51 -13.42
N ALA A 283 9.73 1.86 -13.43
CA ALA A 283 8.48 2.39 -13.95
C ALA A 283 8.01 3.68 -13.26
N GLU A 284 8.28 3.84 -11.96
CA GLU A 284 8.00 5.08 -11.24
C GLU A 284 8.77 6.26 -11.85
N ALA A 285 10.08 6.08 -12.09
CA ALA A 285 10.90 7.12 -12.69
C ALA A 285 10.51 7.40 -14.15
N GLU A 286 10.16 6.40 -14.94
CA GLU A 286 9.70 6.55 -16.33
C GLU A 286 8.46 7.47 -16.40
N LEU A 287 7.45 7.23 -15.55
CA LEU A 287 6.30 8.14 -15.44
C LEU A 287 6.72 9.49 -14.84
N GLY A 288 7.48 9.49 -13.75
CA GLY A 288 7.91 10.68 -13.02
C GLY A 288 8.74 11.65 -13.86
N MET A 289 9.53 11.14 -14.80
CA MET A 289 10.31 11.94 -15.77
C MET A 289 9.51 12.33 -17.03
N GLY A 290 8.28 11.86 -17.18
CA GLY A 290 7.46 12.09 -18.36
C GLY A 290 7.92 11.28 -19.59
N GLU A 291 8.58 10.14 -19.36
CA GLU A 291 9.03 9.22 -20.40
C GLU A 291 7.94 8.22 -20.78
N ALA A 292 6.96 7.98 -19.90
CA ALA A 292 5.76 7.19 -20.15
C ALA A 292 4.48 7.99 -19.87
N VAL A 293 3.37 7.60 -20.51
CA VAL A 293 2.05 8.20 -20.29
C VAL A 293 1.26 7.45 -19.25
N PHE A 294 1.33 6.12 -19.22
CA PHE A 294 0.54 5.23 -18.40
C PHE A 294 1.43 4.36 -17.50
N TYR A 295 0.95 4.13 -16.25
CA TYR A 295 1.62 3.29 -15.26
C TYR A 295 0.60 2.57 -14.39
N GLN A 296 0.56 1.24 -14.41
CA GLN A 296 -0.31 0.49 -13.50
C GLN A 296 0.29 0.48 -12.10
N ASN A 297 -0.31 1.21 -11.19
CA ASN A 297 0.03 1.19 -9.77
C ASN A 297 -1.12 1.77 -8.92
N GLY A 298 -0.89 2.02 -7.64
CA GLY A 298 -1.87 2.49 -6.68
C GLY A 298 -1.65 3.91 -6.18
N ASP A 299 -2.53 4.34 -5.29
CA ASP A 299 -2.53 5.69 -4.73
C ASP A 299 -1.35 5.97 -3.79
N TRP A 300 -0.66 4.95 -3.30
CA TRP A 300 0.62 5.07 -2.59
C TRP A 300 1.75 5.68 -3.45
N GLU A 301 1.68 5.60 -4.78
CA GLU A 301 2.65 6.22 -5.69
C GLU A 301 2.50 7.74 -5.79
N PHE A 302 1.40 8.31 -5.28
CA PHE A 302 1.19 9.75 -5.38
C PHE A 302 2.26 10.54 -4.63
N ALA A 303 2.60 10.12 -3.42
CA ALA A 303 3.60 10.80 -2.59
C ALA A 303 5.01 10.72 -3.20
N PRO A 304 5.56 9.56 -3.62
CA PRO A 304 6.83 9.47 -4.33
C PRO A 304 6.85 10.30 -5.62
N LEU A 305 5.82 10.20 -6.46
CA LEU A 305 5.76 10.91 -7.74
C LEU A 305 5.72 12.43 -7.59
N THR A 306 5.16 12.93 -6.49
CA THR A 306 5.02 14.39 -6.24
C THR A 306 6.05 14.94 -5.27
N ASN A 307 6.96 14.11 -4.76
CA ASN A 307 8.03 14.55 -3.87
C ASN A 307 9.10 15.31 -4.66
N PRO A 308 9.33 16.60 -4.38
CA PRO A 308 10.32 17.41 -5.10
C PRO A 308 11.76 16.91 -4.93
N ASP A 309 12.05 16.15 -3.87
CA ASP A 309 13.39 15.63 -3.61
C ASP A 309 13.75 14.44 -4.55
N ASN A 310 12.79 13.79 -5.17
CA ASN A 310 13.00 12.73 -6.15
C ASN A 310 13.46 13.26 -7.52
N GLY A 311 13.29 14.58 -7.76
CA GLY A 311 13.76 15.24 -8.98
C GLY A 311 12.94 14.91 -10.22
N TYR A 312 11.73 14.40 -10.06
CA TYR A 312 10.79 14.15 -11.15
C TYR A 312 10.28 15.44 -11.79
N THR A 313 9.80 15.35 -13.01
CA THR A 313 9.28 16.51 -13.76
C THR A 313 7.77 16.67 -13.65
N VAL A 314 7.06 15.59 -13.32
CA VAL A 314 5.61 15.61 -13.09
C VAL A 314 5.27 16.30 -11.76
N THR A 315 4.10 16.91 -11.72
CA THR A 315 3.53 17.54 -10.52
C THR A 315 2.19 16.88 -10.19
N ALA A 316 1.64 17.17 -9.02
CA ALA A 316 0.31 16.65 -8.63
C ALA A 316 -0.80 16.99 -9.64
N GLU A 317 -0.67 18.13 -10.33
CA GLU A 317 -1.65 18.59 -11.33
C GLU A 317 -1.56 17.80 -12.65
N ASP A 318 -0.39 17.18 -12.91
CA ASP A 318 -0.18 16.37 -14.12
C ASP A 318 -0.70 14.95 -13.99
N LEU A 319 -1.09 14.52 -12.79
CA LEU A 319 -1.39 13.13 -12.49
C LEU A 319 -2.88 12.88 -12.26
N SER A 320 -3.37 11.75 -12.73
CA SER A 320 -4.68 11.19 -12.40
C SER A 320 -4.66 9.67 -12.55
N MET A 321 -5.79 9.01 -12.25
CA MET A 321 -5.91 7.56 -12.33
C MET A 321 -7.20 7.16 -13.03
N MET A 322 -7.15 6.12 -13.86
CA MET A 322 -8.29 5.50 -14.52
C MET A 322 -8.37 4.00 -14.20
N PRO A 323 -9.53 3.35 -14.39
CA PRO A 323 -9.66 1.91 -14.19
C PRO A 323 -8.68 1.08 -15.03
N ILE A 324 -8.32 -0.11 -14.52
CA ILE A 324 -7.73 -1.16 -15.37
C ILE A 324 -8.89 -1.70 -16.21
N TYR A 325 -9.17 -1.06 -17.35
CA TYR A 325 -10.19 -1.56 -18.26
C TYR A 325 -9.82 -2.97 -18.73
N PHE A 326 -10.72 -3.90 -18.49
CA PHE A 326 -10.44 -5.33 -18.59
C PHE A 326 -11.21 -6.02 -19.73
N GLY A 327 -12.04 -5.27 -20.45
CA GLY A 327 -12.92 -5.81 -21.49
C GLY A 327 -14.13 -6.56 -20.92
N VAL A 328 -14.45 -6.34 -19.64
CA VAL A 328 -15.60 -6.95 -18.96
C VAL A 328 -16.29 -5.88 -18.14
N ASP A 329 -17.52 -5.51 -18.52
CA ASP A 329 -18.34 -4.50 -17.83
C ASP A 329 -17.64 -3.13 -17.65
N ASP A 330 -16.71 -2.80 -18.55
CA ASP A 330 -15.87 -1.60 -18.49
C ASP A 330 -16.66 -0.30 -18.29
N GLU A 331 -17.87 -0.23 -18.88
CA GLU A 331 -18.73 0.95 -18.74
C GLU A 331 -19.16 1.24 -17.30
N ASN A 332 -19.19 0.21 -16.43
CA ASN A 332 -19.60 0.35 -15.04
C ASN A 332 -18.43 0.26 -14.07
N GLN A 333 -17.24 -0.07 -14.57
CA GLN A 333 -16.06 -0.32 -13.74
C GLN A 333 -15.49 0.96 -13.16
N GLY A 334 -15.20 0.93 -11.85
CA GLY A 334 -14.39 1.88 -11.10
C GLY A 334 -12.95 1.39 -10.90
N LEU A 335 -12.23 2.05 -10.00
CA LEU A 335 -10.90 1.58 -9.60
C LEU A 335 -10.99 0.32 -8.73
N CYS A 336 -9.89 -0.38 -8.60
CA CYS A 336 -9.74 -1.42 -7.60
C CYS A 336 -9.59 -0.77 -6.22
N VAL A 337 -10.45 -1.12 -5.26
CA VAL A 337 -10.49 -0.51 -3.92
C VAL A 337 -10.49 -1.58 -2.85
N GLY A 338 -9.64 -1.41 -1.85
CA GLY A 338 -9.53 -2.33 -0.73
C GLY A 338 -8.46 -1.90 0.28
N THR A 339 -8.04 -2.83 1.12
CA THR A 339 -6.92 -2.62 2.05
C THR A 339 -6.27 -3.94 2.43
N GLU A 340 -4.98 -3.88 2.74
CA GLU A 340 -4.20 -4.91 3.44
C GLU A 340 -3.65 -4.38 4.78
N ASN A 341 -4.17 -3.23 5.24
CA ASN A 341 -3.63 -2.49 6.37
C ASN A 341 -4.66 -2.41 7.50
N TYR A 342 -4.74 -3.48 8.29
CA TYR A 342 -5.62 -3.53 9.45
C TYR A 342 -4.78 -3.50 10.73
N TRP A 343 -4.94 -2.46 11.55
CA TRP A 343 -4.34 -2.43 12.88
C TRP A 343 -4.94 -3.49 13.79
N ALA A 344 -4.08 -4.25 14.44
CA ALA A 344 -4.40 -5.16 15.52
C ALA A 344 -3.61 -4.79 16.77
N ILE A 345 -4.21 -5.02 17.95
CA ILE A 345 -3.58 -4.83 19.24
C ILE A 345 -3.16 -6.17 19.81
N ASN A 346 -1.92 -6.26 20.29
CA ASN A 346 -1.36 -7.47 20.90
C ASN A 346 -1.93 -7.67 22.31
N GLN A 347 -2.94 -8.56 22.44
CA GLN A 347 -3.55 -8.86 23.74
C GLN A 347 -2.62 -9.54 24.75
N LYS A 348 -1.40 -9.94 24.34
CA LYS A 348 -0.40 -10.57 25.23
C LYS A 348 0.60 -9.55 25.81
N ALA A 349 0.53 -8.29 25.38
CA ALA A 349 1.31 -7.21 26.00
C ALA A 349 0.80 -6.89 27.42
N ASP A 350 1.58 -6.18 28.19
CA ASP A 350 1.14 -5.71 29.51
C ASP A 350 -0.05 -4.74 29.35
N GLN A 351 -0.99 -4.75 30.31
CA GLN A 351 -2.21 -3.95 30.19
C GLN A 351 -1.92 -2.46 30.02
N GLU A 352 -0.88 -1.95 30.68
CA GLU A 352 -0.49 -0.54 30.56
C GLU A 352 -0.01 -0.19 29.15
N ASP A 353 0.62 -1.12 28.44
CA ASP A 353 1.06 -0.96 27.04
C ASP A 353 -0.12 -1.09 26.06
N ILE A 354 -1.09 -1.97 26.36
CA ILE A 354 -2.34 -2.07 25.59
C ILE A 354 -3.11 -0.76 25.69
N ASP A 355 -3.31 -0.23 26.91
CA ASP A 355 -4.04 1.01 27.13
C ASP A 355 -3.32 2.19 26.43
N ALA A 356 -2.00 2.29 26.57
CA ALA A 356 -1.18 3.30 25.89
C ALA A 356 -1.28 3.20 24.36
N SER A 357 -1.34 1.97 23.81
CA SER A 357 -1.46 1.74 22.37
C SER A 357 -2.82 2.15 21.84
N LEU A 358 -3.90 1.87 22.57
CA LEU A 358 -5.25 2.33 22.21
C LEU A 358 -5.37 3.85 22.27
N ASP A 359 -4.84 4.48 23.31
CA ASP A 359 -4.80 5.95 23.46
C ASP A 359 -3.99 6.60 22.32
N PHE A 360 -2.86 5.99 21.94
CA PHE A 360 -2.05 6.46 20.79
C PHE A 360 -2.82 6.39 19.48
N LEU A 361 -3.46 5.26 19.18
CA LEU A 361 -4.25 5.12 17.95
C LEU A 361 -5.46 6.07 17.92
N GLU A 362 -6.17 6.24 19.05
CA GLU A 362 -7.26 7.22 19.15
C GLU A 362 -6.73 8.63 18.91
N TRP A 363 -5.61 9.00 19.53
CA TRP A 363 -4.97 10.29 19.30
C TRP A 363 -4.55 10.48 17.83
N CYS A 364 -4.01 9.44 17.16
CA CYS A 364 -3.66 9.50 15.75
C CYS A 364 -4.86 9.84 14.86
N ILE A 365 -6.06 9.35 15.18
CA ILE A 365 -7.24 9.57 14.35
C ILE A 365 -8.13 10.74 14.79
N THR A 366 -7.85 11.38 15.95
CA THR A 366 -8.69 12.46 16.49
C THR A 366 -7.96 13.78 16.67
N SER A 367 -6.63 13.77 16.90
CA SER A 367 -5.86 15.01 17.05
C SER A 367 -5.59 15.68 15.69
N ASP A 368 -5.30 16.98 15.73
CA ASP A 368 -4.91 17.71 14.53
C ASP A 368 -3.58 17.20 13.97
N GLU A 369 -2.60 16.92 14.84
CA GLU A 369 -1.28 16.41 14.46
C GLU A 369 -1.37 15.00 13.85
N GLY A 370 -2.18 14.11 14.42
CA GLY A 370 -2.37 12.76 13.92
C GLY A 370 -3.04 12.74 12.55
N ARG A 371 -4.15 13.46 12.41
CA ARG A 371 -4.89 13.56 11.15
C ARG A 371 -4.07 14.23 10.03
N ASP A 372 -3.33 15.30 10.37
CA ASP A 372 -2.45 15.96 9.41
C ASP A 372 -1.33 15.02 8.94
N ALA A 373 -0.70 14.28 9.88
CA ALA A 373 0.34 13.32 9.53
C ALA A 373 -0.20 12.20 8.64
N ILE A 374 -1.34 11.60 8.97
CA ILE A 374 -1.93 10.51 8.19
C ILE A 374 -2.33 10.98 6.79
N THR A 375 -3.01 12.14 6.68
CA THR A 375 -3.50 12.63 5.39
C THR A 375 -2.42 13.28 4.54
N ASN A 376 -1.61 14.18 5.13
CA ASN A 376 -0.73 15.04 4.36
C ASN A 376 0.72 14.54 4.31
N ALA A 377 1.27 14.00 5.42
CA ALA A 377 2.64 13.52 5.44
C ALA A 377 2.75 12.08 4.92
N MET A 378 1.79 11.20 5.26
CA MET A 378 1.76 9.80 4.79
C MET A 378 0.98 9.64 3.48
N GLY A 379 0.11 10.59 3.13
CA GLY A 379 -0.73 10.53 1.93
C GLY A 379 -1.82 9.44 1.99
N LEU A 380 -2.17 8.96 3.16
CA LEU A 380 -3.12 7.86 3.35
C LEU A 380 -4.56 8.36 3.33
N THR A 381 -5.47 7.54 2.81
CA THR A 381 -6.91 7.77 2.89
C THR A 381 -7.48 7.00 4.07
N ALA A 382 -7.74 7.70 5.17
CA ALA A 382 -8.21 7.09 6.41
C ALA A 382 -9.73 6.86 6.41
N PRO A 383 -10.22 5.69 6.89
CA PRO A 383 -11.64 5.34 6.87
C PRO A 383 -12.40 5.80 8.13
N PHE A 384 -11.97 6.89 8.77
CA PHE A 384 -12.57 7.37 10.03
C PHE A 384 -13.40 8.65 9.82
N ASP A 385 -14.48 8.80 10.56
CA ASP A 385 -15.41 9.93 10.48
C ASP A 385 -14.81 11.27 10.95
N THR A 386 -13.64 11.23 11.56
CA THR A 386 -12.85 12.38 12.00
C THR A 386 -12.06 13.05 10.87
N PHE A 387 -11.87 12.37 9.72
CA PHE A 387 -11.12 12.88 8.57
C PHE A 387 -12.02 13.66 7.61
N THR A 388 -12.34 14.89 7.98
CA THR A 388 -13.21 15.79 7.21
C THR A 388 -12.55 17.16 7.02
N GLY A 389 -12.98 17.92 6.02
CA GLY A 389 -12.50 19.28 5.75
C GLY A 389 -11.03 19.30 5.37
N ASP A 390 -10.18 19.92 6.17
CA ASP A 390 -8.75 20.06 5.89
C ASP A 390 -7.99 18.71 5.93
N TYR A 391 -8.61 17.67 6.49
CA TYR A 391 -8.07 16.31 6.60
C TYR A 391 -8.67 15.32 5.58
N GLU A 392 -9.46 15.79 4.63
CA GLU A 392 -9.83 14.99 3.46
C GLU A 392 -8.60 14.73 2.59
N THR A 393 -8.54 13.54 1.99
CA THR A 393 -7.38 13.16 1.15
C THR A 393 -7.12 14.19 0.05
N LYS A 394 -5.86 14.57 -0.10
CA LYS A 394 -5.35 15.42 -1.21
C LYS A 394 -4.71 14.59 -2.32
N ASN A 395 -4.66 13.29 -2.15
CA ASN A 395 -4.17 12.33 -3.13
C ASN A 395 -5.09 12.34 -4.35
N ALA A 396 -4.58 12.78 -5.51
CA ALA A 396 -5.37 12.89 -6.74
C ALA A 396 -5.92 11.54 -7.21
N PHE A 397 -5.25 10.44 -6.90
CA PHE A 397 -5.69 9.09 -7.27
C PHE A 397 -6.89 8.64 -6.43
N ALA A 398 -6.83 8.86 -5.12
CA ALA A 398 -7.96 8.62 -4.23
C ALA A 398 -9.16 9.54 -4.58
N GLN A 399 -8.90 10.79 -4.96
CA GLN A 399 -9.96 11.70 -5.46
C GLN A 399 -10.59 11.18 -6.76
N ALA A 400 -9.79 10.61 -7.69
CA ALA A 400 -10.31 9.98 -8.91
C ALA A 400 -11.20 8.77 -8.57
N SER A 401 -10.81 7.93 -7.60
CA SER A 401 -11.64 6.85 -7.08
C SER A 401 -13.00 7.35 -6.56
N ASN A 402 -12.97 8.37 -5.71
CA ASN A 402 -14.17 8.97 -5.13
C ASN A 402 -15.09 9.58 -6.21
N ALA A 403 -14.51 10.20 -7.24
CA ALA A 403 -15.26 10.75 -8.36
C ALA A 403 -15.97 9.66 -9.18
N LEU A 404 -15.28 8.54 -9.47
CA LEU A 404 -15.88 7.40 -10.16
C LEU A 404 -17.00 6.76 -9.36
N MET A 405 -16.82 6.55 -8.05
CA MET A 405 -17.88 6.04 -7.17
C MET A 405 -19.09 6.99 -7.14
N SER A 406 -18.85 8.30 -7.07
CA SER A 406 -19.91 9.32 -7.10
C SER A 406 -20.65 9.37 -8.44
N ALA A 407 -19.99 9.00 -9.53
CA ALA A 407 -20.59 8.83 -10.86
C ALA A 407 -21.34 7.48 -11.02
N GLY A 408 -21.42 6.66 -9.98
CA GLY A 408 -22.12 5.39 -9.96
C GLY A 408 -21.33 4.22 -10.54
N LYS A 409 -20.00 4.36 -10.69
CA LYS A 409 -19.13 3.25 -11.09
C LYS A 409 -18.94 2.28 -9.92
N THR A 410 -18.80 1.00 -10.25
CA THR A 410 -18.60 -0.06 -9.26
C THR A 410 -17.11 -0.27 -9.01
N SER A 411 -16.67 -0.11 -7.78
CA SER A 411 -15.31 -0.46 -7.37
C SER A 411 -15.06 -1.96 -7.51
N VAL A 412 -13.87 -2.31 -7.96
CA VAL A 412 -13.40 -3.69 -8.04
C VAL A 412 -12.79 -4.07 -6.68
N ALA A 413 -13.38 -5.02 -5.97
CA ALA A 413 -12.87 -5.46 -4.68
C ALA A 413 -11.51 -6.18 -4.82
N TRP A 414 -10.72 -6.18 -3.76
CA TRP A 414 -9.42 -6.86 -3.71
C TRP A 414 -9.58 -8.38 -3.48
N SER A 415 -10.07 -9.07 -4.50
CA SER A 415 -10.29 -10.53 -4.49
C SER A 415 -8.98 -11.33 -4.41
N PHE A 416 -7.84 -10.72 -4.77
CA PHE A 416 -6.52 -11.34 -4.60
C PHE A 416 -6.18 -11.64 -3.12
N ASN A 417 -6.83 -10.98 -2.17
CA ASN A 417 -6.68 -11.28 -0.73
C ASN A 417 -7.14 -12.70 -0.37
N ALA A 418 -7.92 -13.34 -1.22
CA ALA A 418 -8.33 -14.74 -1.09
C ALA A 418 -7.27 -15.74 -1.58
N THR A 419 -6.16 -15.29 -2.16
CA THR A 419 -5.15 -16.17 -2.76
C THR A 419 -4.54 -17.10 -1.71
N PRO A 420 -4.65 -18.42 -1.87
CA PRO A 420 -4.09 -19.37 -0.93
C PRO A 420 -2.56 -19.42 -1.05
N ASN A 421 -1.83 -19.49 0.09
CA ASN A 421 -0.37 -19.48 0.12
C ASN A 421 0.24 -18.49 -0.87
N VAL A 422 -0.21 -17.25 -0.79
CA VAL A 422 -0.07 -16.18 -1.78
C VAL A 422 1.35 -16.04 -2.36
N ASP A 423 2.39 -16.13 -1.54
CA ASP A 423 3.78 -15.97 -1.99
C ASP A 423 4.21 -17.10 -2.95
N THR A 424 3.80 -18.34 -2.67
CA THR A 424 4.10 -19.49 -3.53
C THR A 424 3.34 -19.41 -4.84
N TRP A 425 2.04 -19.14 -4.79
CA TRP A 425 1.22 -19.02 -5.99
C TRP A 425 1.69 -17.88 -6.89
N ARG A 426 1.99 -16.71 -6.32
CA ARG A 426 2.53 -15.58 -7.07
C ARG A 426 3.85 -15.89 -7.73
N ALA A 427 4.77 -16.57 -7.05
CA ALA A 427 6.07 -16.94 -7.60
C ALA A 427 5.94 -17.83 -8.84
N ASP A 428 5.02 -18.81 -8.81
CA ASP A 428 4.77 -19.70 -9.94
C ASP A 428 4.14 -18.94 -11.13
N VAL A 429 3.17 -18.07 -10.87
CA VAL A 429 2.55 -17.21 -11.90
C VAL A 429 3.58 -16.27 -12.53
N VAL A 430 4.42 -15.61 -11.72
CA VAL A 430 5.49 -14.70 -12.19
C VAL A 430 6.49 -15.45 -13.04
N SER A 431 6.90 -16.66 -12.63
CA SER A 431 7.83 -17.50 -13.40
C SER A 431 7.26 -17.85 -14.78
N ALA A 432 6.00 -18.28 -14.85
CA ALA A 432 5.33 -18.61 -16.10
C ALA A 432 5.13 -17.38 -16.99
N LEU A 433 4.72 -16.24 -16.40
CA LEU A 433 4.50 -14.98 -17.11
C LEU A 433 5.82 -14.42 -17.70
N THR A 434 6.92 -14.51 -16.94
CA THR A 434 8.26 -14.15 -17.40
C THR A 434 8.67 -14.97 -18.60
N ALA A 435 8.54 -16.30 -18.54
CA ALA A 435 8.85 -17.20 -19.63
C ALA A 435 8.00 -16.94 -20.88
N TYR A 436 6.70 -16.72 -20.70
CA TYR A 436 5.77 -16.35 -21.77
C TYR A 436 6.22 -15.07 -22.47
N THR A 437 6.48 -14.01 -21.72
CA THR A 437 6.84 -12.69 -22.26
C THR A 437 8.20 -12.71 -22.97
N ALA A 438 9.15 -13.51 -22.47
CA ALA A 438 10.46 -13.72 -23.13
C ALA A 438 10.37 -14.58 -24.41
N GLY A 439 9.21 -15.17 -24.72
CA GLY A 439 9.04 -16.12 -25.83
C GLY A 439 9.67 -17.50 -25.57
N GLU A 440 9.88 -17.84 -24.29
CA GLU A 440 10.51 -19.10 -23.84
C GLU A 440 9.46 -20.07 -23.23
N GLY A 441 8.25 -19.60 -22.99
CA GLY A 441 7.08 -20.34 -22.50
C GLY A 441 5.82 -20.05 -23.32
N SER A 442 4.73 -20.72 -22.96
CA SER A 442 3.43 -20.56 -23.61
C SER A 442 2.44 -19.87 -22.66
N TRP A 443 1.35 -19.33 -23.21
CA TRP A 443 0.24 -18.84 -22.38
C TRP A 443 -0.44 -19.95 -21.58
N ASP A 444 -0.48 -21.18 -22.12
CA ASP A 444 -1.02 -22.34 -21.40
C ASP A 444 -0.23 -22.65 -20.13
N ASP A 445 1.07 -22.36 -20.08
CA ASP A 445 1.87 -22.50 -18.87
C ASP A 445 1.44 -21.46 -17.80
N VAL A 446 1.10 -20.24 -18.21
CA VAL A 446 0.55 -19.21 -17.32
C VAL A 446 -0.82 -19.63 -16.78
N VAL A 447 -1.70 -20.15 -17.66
CA VAL A 447 -3.02 -20.68 -17.26
C VAL A 447 -2.86 -21.81 -16.25
N THR A 448 -1.93 -22.74 -16.48
CA THR A 448 -1.65 -23.84 -15.55
C THR A 448 -1.16 -23.34 -14.20
N ALA A 449 -0.17 -22.43 -14.19
CA ALA A 449 0.33 -21.83 -12.93
C ALA A 449 -0.77 -21.08 -12.17
N PHE A 450 -1.67 -20.40 -12.88
CA PHE A 450 -2.76 -19.63 -12.30
C PHE A 450 -3.85 -20.56 -11.72
N VAL A 451 -4.39 -21.49 -12.52
CA VAL A 451 -5.57 -22.30 -12.21
C VAL A 451 -5.23 -23.54 -11.39
N ASP A 452 -4.32 -24.37 -11.89
CA ASP A 452 -3.93 -25.59 -11.19
C ASP A 452 -3.12 -25.23 -9.93
N GLY A 453 -2.26 -24.21 -10.02
CA GLY A 453 -1.54 -23.67 -8.87
C GLY A 453 -2.46 -23.17 -7.77
N TRP A 454 -3.56 -22.48 -8.10
CA TRP A 454 -4.58 -22.07 -7.12
C TRP A 454 -5.15 -23.26 -6.36
N ALA A 455 -5.63 -24.29 -7.08
CA ALA A 455 -6.22 -25.47 -6.47
C ALA A 455 -5.23 -26.23 -5.58
N ASP A 456 -3.99 -26.36 -6.02
CA ASP A 456 -2.91 -27.01 -5.26
C ASP A 456 -2.60 -26.24 -3.96
N GLN A 457 -2.48 -24.90 -4.03
CA GLN A 457 -2.22 -24.08 -2.85
C GLN A 457 -3.42 -24.01 -1.91
N TRP A 458 -4.65 -24.05 -2.44
CA TRP A 458 -5.86 -24.14 -1.62
C TRP A 458 -5.92 -25.45 -0.82
N ALA A 459 -5.61 -26.56 -1.47
CA ALA A 459 -5.55 -27.87 -0.79
C ALA A 459 -4.51 -27.84 0.34
N LEU A 460 -3.30 -27.34 0.07
CA LEU A 460 -2.22 -27.25 1.06
C LEU A 460 -2.58 -26.34 2.25
N ALA A 461 -3.25 -25.24 2.01
CA ALA A 461 -3.66 -24.28 3.05
C ALA A 461 -4.75 -24.89 3.97
N ASN A 462 -5.55 -25.85 3.48
CA ASN A 462 -6.66 -26.46 4.21
C ASN A 462 -6.35 -27.87 4.74
N GLU A 463 -5.16 -28.44 4.48
CA GLU A 463 -4.70 -29.72 5.07
C GLU A 463 -4.14 -29.56 6.50
N GLN A 464 -4.05 -28.33 7.04
CA GLN A 464 -3.60 -28.00 8.39
C GLN A 464 -4.82 -27.76 9.29
#